data_9356743a9859f603fcaf5f377ccad0d0
#
_entry.id   9356743a9859f603fcaf5f377ccad0d0
#
_cell.length_a   1.000
_cell.length_b   1.000
_cell.length_c   1.000
_cell.angle_alpha   90.00
_cell.angle_beta   90.00
_cell.angle_gamma   90.00
#
_symmetry.space_group_name_H-M   'P 1'
#
loop_
_entity.id
_entity.type
_entity.pdbx_description
1 polymer ?
#
loop_
_entity_poly.entity_id
_entity_poly.type
_entity_poly.pdbx_seq_one_letter_code
_entity_poly.pdbx_strand_id
1 'polypeptide(L)'
;MQTTNSKPFAPVALVQAQQYDPALIDRAVERLLELLNIPGEWFCGKRVLIKPNLLMRRQPQEATTTHPLLIKSLADWLYRAKAAQVIIADSPGGLYTPAALRGIYQTCGMQQAAEQSGAVLNFDVGYRTVSAKDACICREFNLIHPVVQADLILSVGKLKTHC
;
A
#
# COMPACT_ATOMS: atom_id res chain seq x y z
N MET A 1 -37.06 -19.82 -12.09
CA MET A 1 -35.70 -20.24 -11.75
C MET A 1 -34.84 -18.97 -11.64
N GLN A 2 -34.58 -18.49 -10.42
CA GLN A 2 -33.67 -17.38 -10.21
C GLN A 2 -32.25 -17.93 -10.26
N THR A 3 -31.49 -17.59 -11.30
CA THR A 3 -30.06 -17.83 -11.35
C THR A 3 -29.40 -16.89 -10.33
N THR A 4 -29.01 -17.41 -9.17
CA THR A 4 -28.15 -16.71 -8.25
C THR A 4 -26.80 -16.48 -8.93
N ASN A 5 -26.59 -15.27 -9.40
CA ASN A 5 -25.34 -14.82 -9.97
C ASN A 5 -24.36 -14.62 -8.81
N SER A 6 -23.83 -15.71 -8.24
CA SER A 6 -22.79 -15.67 -7.24
C SER A 6 -21.54 -15.11 -7.92
N LYS A 7 -21.17 -13.87 -7.60
CA LYS A 7 -19.85 -13.34 -7.99
C LYS A 7 -18.80 -14.34 -7.51
N PRO A 8 -17.87 -14.77 -8.37
CA PRO A 8 -16.81 -15.67 -7.93
C PRO A 8 -16.03 -15.00 -6.79
N PHE A 9 -15.70 -15.75 -5.76
CA PHE A 9 -14.87 -15.26 -4.68
C PHE A 9 -13.53 -14.77 -5.24
N ALA A 10 -13.04 -13.64 -4.72
CA ALA A 10 -11.72 -13.16 -5.08
C ALA A 10 -10.66 -14.20 -4.65
N PRO A 11 -9.65 -14.48 -5.48
CA PRO A 11 -8.59 -15.41 -5.11
C PRO A 11 -7.80 -14.87 -3.90
N VAL A 12 -7.39 -15.80 -3.03
CA VAL A 12 -6.53 -15.49 -1.87
C VAL A 12 -5.26 -16.34 -2.00
N ALA A 13 -4.11 -15.71 -1.85
CA ALA A 13 -2.82 -16.39 -1.82
C ALA A 13 -2.15 -16.21 -0.45
N LEU A 14 -1.52 -17.28 0.04
CA LEU A 14 -0.73 -17.25 1.26
C LEU A 14 0.70 -17.71 0.94
N VAL A 15 1.67 -16.90 1.34
CA VAL A 15 3.09 -17.21 1.21
C VAL A 15 3.77 -17.04 2.55
N GLN A 16 4.51 -18.05 2.98
CA GLN A 16 5.24 -18.01 4.23
C GLN A 16 6.58 -17.31 4.05
N ALA A 17 6.89 -16.36 4.94
CA ALA A 17 8.21 -15.79 5.13
C ALA A 17 8.55 -15.86 6.62
N GLN A 18 9.59 -16.61 6.99
CA GLN A 18 9.94 -16.86 8.39
C GLN A 18 10.56 -15.65 9.09
N GLN A 19 11.15 -14.75 8.33
CA GLN A 19 11.81 -13.55 8.84
C GLN A 19 11.82 -12.43 7.79
N TYR A 20 12.05 -11.21 8.24
CA TYR A 20 12.23 -10.05 7.36
C TYR A 20 13.68 -10.00 6.85
N ASP A 21 14.01 -10.91 5.95
CA ASP A 21 15.25 -10.94 5.16
C ASP A 21 14.95 -10.42 3.74
N PRO A 22 15.77 -9.54 3.15
CA PRO A 22 15.50 -8.96 1.84
C PRO A 22 15.22 -10.01 0.76
N ALA A 23 16.07 -11.02 0.62
CA ALA A 23 15.92 -12.04 -0.41
C ALA A 23 14.70 -12.95 -0.17
N LEU A 24 14.35 -13.21 1.10
CA LEU A 24 13.14 -13.97 1.43
C LEU A 24 11.87 -13.17 1.10
N ILE A 25 11.86 -11.88 1.43
CA ILE A 25 10.70 -11.01 1.16
C ILE A 25 10.52 -10.79 -0.35
N ASP A 26 11.60 -10.58 -1.10
CA ASP A 26 11.53 -10.44 -2.57
C ASP A 26 10.91 -11.68 -3.21
N ARG A 27 11.36 -12.88 -2.85
CA ARG A 27 10.78 -14.14 -3.35
C ARG A 27 9.32 -14.32 -2.91
N ALA A 28 9.00 -13.93 -1.67
CA ALA A 28 7.63 -14.04 -1.17
C ALA A 28 6.66 -13.12 -1.93
N VAL A 29 7.09 -11.89 -2.23
CA VAL A 29 6.31 -10.93 -3.03
C VAL A 29 6.11 -11.46 -4.45
N GLU A 30 7.16 -11.91 -5.13
CA GLU A 30 7.07 -12.47 -6.47
C GLU A 30 6.11 -13.68 -6.49
N ARG A 31 6.30 -14.60 -5.55
CA ARG A 31 5.44 -15.80 -5.45
C ARG A 31 3.98 -15.48 -5.18
N LEU A 32 3.71 -14.47 -4.35
CA LEU A 32 2.35 -14.03 -4.03
C LEU A 32 1.65 -13.46 -5.26
N LEU A 33 2.34 -12.62 -6.02
CA LEU A 33 1.80 -12.02 -7.25
C LEU A 33 1.58 -13.06 -8.35
N GLU A 34 2.49 -14.04 -8.50
CA GLU A 34 2.32 -15.18 -9.39
C GLU A 34 1.07 -16.00 -9.04
N LEU A 35 0.92 -16.38 -7.77
CA LEU A 35 -0.22 -17.18 -7.31
C LEU A 35 -1.57 -16.47 -7.53
N LEU A 36 -1.57 -15.14 -7.42
CA LEU A 36 -2.74 -14.31 -7.69
C LEU A 36 -2.95 -14.04 -9.19
N ASN A 37 -2.05 -14.52 -10.06
CA ASN A 37 -2.05 -14.23 -11.49
C ASN A 37 -2.13 -12.73 -11.80
N ILE A 38 -1.33 -11.93 -11.08
CA ILE A 38 -1.26 -10.48 -11.28
C ILE A 38 -0.17 -10.17 -12.32
N PRO A 39 -0.53 -9.85 -13.57
CA PRO A 39 0.46 -9.60 -14.61
C PRO A 39 1.11 -8.21 -14.44
N GLY A 40 2.41 -8.14 -14.68
CA GLY A 40 3.16 -6.89 -14.61
C GLY A 40 2.67 -5.82 -15.59
N GLU A 41 2.10 -6.23 -16.72
CA GLU A 41 1.59 -5.32 -17.75
C GLU A 41 0.50 -4.37 -17.22
N TRP A 42 -0.25 -4.76 -16.19
CA TRP A 42 -1.25 -3.87 -15.57
C TRP A 42 -0.64 -2.60 -15.00
N PHE A 43 0.63 -2.64 -14.62
CA PHE A 43 1.33 -1.53 -13.98
C PHE A 43 2.17 -0.70 -14.96
N CYS A 44 2.34 -1.18 -16.20
CA CYS A 44 3.15 -0.50 -17.20
C CYS A 44 2.62 0.91 -17.48
N GLY A 45 3.47 1.91 -17.31
CA GLY A 45 3.12 3.33 -17.50
C GLY A 45 2.18 3.92 -16.44
N LYS A 46 1.85 3.18 -15.37
CA LYS A 46 0.89 3.60 -14.34
C LYS A 46 1.55 4.34 -13.18
N ARG A 47 0.79 5.23 -12.56
CA ARG A 47 1.08 5.80 -11.25
C ARG A 47 0.47 4.89 -10.19
N VAL A 48 1.30 4.22 -9.43
CA VAL A 48 0.88 3.22 -8.45
C VAL A 48 1.05 3.77 -7.03
N LEU A 49 -0.01 3.73 -6.25
CA LEU A 49 0.04 4.03 -4.83
C LEU A 49 0.23 2.73 -4.04
N ILE A 50 1.30 2.64 -3.27
CA ILE A 50 1.42 1.67 -2.17
C ILE A 50 0.89 2.34 -0.91
N LYS A 51 -0.18 1.80 -0.34
CA LYS A 51 -0.76 2.26 0.92
C LYS A 51 -0.39 1.29 2.05
N PRO A 52 0.68 1.55 2.81
CA PRO A 52 0.99 0.80 4.02
C PRO A 52 -0.01 1.11 5.15
N ASN A 53 0.11 0.39 6.27
CA ASN A 53 -0.50 0.75 7.54
C ASN A 53 0.57 1.34 8.45
N LEU A 54 0.61 2.65 8.62
CA LEU A 54 1.67 3.32 9.37
C LEU A 54 1.25 3.73 10.79
N LEU A 55 -0.05 3.79 11.07
CA LEU A 55 -0.64 4.06 12.37
C LEU A 55 -0.08 5.29 13.11
N MET A 56 1.19 5.23 13.54
CA MET A 56 1.92 6.29 14.26
C MET A 56 3.44 6.05 14.17
N ARG A 57 4.25 6.85 14.86
CA ARG A 57 5.70 6.68 14.94
C ARG A 57 6.05 5.41 15.73
N ARG A 58 6.29 4.30 15.03
CA ARG A 58 6.66 3.00 15.59
C ARG A 58 7.80 2.39 14.78
N GLN A 59 8.75 1.80 15.48
CA GLN A 59 9.85 1.10 14.80
C GLN A 59 9.36 -0.22 14.18
N PRO A 60 9.98 -0.71 13.09
CA PRO A 60 9.57 -1.95 12.45
C PRO A 60 9.54 -3.16 13.39
N GLN A 61 10.45 -3.19 14.37
CA GLN A 61 10.57 -4.26 15.38
C GLN A 61 9.37 -4.34 16.32
N GLU A 62 8.63 -3.25 16.50
CA GLU A 62 7.40 -3.21 17.30
C GLU A 62 6.22 -3.92 16.61
N ALA A 63 6.38 -4.33 15.35
CA ALA A 63 5.42 -5.09 14.54
C ALA A 63 4.01 -4.47 14.43
N THR A 64 3.86 -3.17 14.68
CA THR A 64 2.57 -2.45 14.64
C THR A 64 2.27 -1.82 13.29
N THR A 65 3.31 -1.59 12.47
CA THR A 65 3.22 -0.98 11.14
C THR A 65 3.61 -2.00 10.07
N THR A 66 3.26 -1.72 8.81
CA THR A 66 3.75 -2.49 7.67
C THR A 66 5.27 -2.43 7.63
N HIS A 67 5.92 -3.56 7.46
CA HIS A 67 7.38 -3.64 7.49
C HIS A 67 8.00 -2.98 6.24
N PRO A 68 9.05 -2.13 6.36
CA PRO A 68 9.61 -1.38 5.24
C PRO A 68 10.22 -2.26 4.14
N LEU A 69 10.78 -3.42 4.46
CA LEU A 69 11.28 -4.36 3.45
C LEU A 69 10.19 -4.85 2.50
N LEU A 70 8.96 -5.06 2.99
CA LEU A 70 7.84 -5.44 2.14
C LEU A 70 7.48 -4.32 1.16
N ILE A 71 7.48 -3.07 1.63
CA ILE A 71 7.20 -1.90 0.81
C ILE A 71 8.29 -1.70 -0.25
N LYS A 72 9.57 -1.83 0.15
CA LYS A 72 10.71 -1.78 -0.77
C LYS A 72 10.58 -2.85 -1.86
N SER A 73 10.35 -4.10 -1.48
CA SER A 73 10.24 -5.22 -2.41
C SER A 73 9.09 -5.03 -3.42
N LEU A 74 7.94 -4.56 -2.95
CA LEU A 74 6.82 -4.22 -3.83
C LEU A 74 7.16 -3.08 -4.79
N ALA A 75 7.82 -2.03 -4.31
CA ALA A 75 8.22 -0.90 -5.15
C ALA A 75 9.23 -1.33 -6.22
N ASP A 76 10.22 -2.14 -5.86
CA ASP A 76 11.19 -2.70 -6.82
C ASP A 76 10.50 -3.56 -7.88
N TRP A 77 9.56 -4.41 -7.46
CA TRP A 77 8.78 -5.22 -8.41
C TRP A 77 7.97 -4.35 -9.36
N LEU A 78 7.30 -3.30 -8.85
CA LEU A 78 6.52 -2.37 -9.67
C LEU A 78 7.37 -1.64 -10.70
N TYR A 79 8.58 -1.21 -10.34
CA TYR A 79 9.50 -0.60 -11.30
C TYR A 79 10.02 -1.59 -12.34
N ARG A 80 10.29 -2.85 -11.95
CA ARG A 80 10.56 -3.92 -12.93
C ARG A 80 9.39 -4.15 -13.89
N ALA A 81 8.15 -4.01 -13.39
CA ALA A 81 6.92 -4.04 -14.18
C ALA A 81 6.66 -2.74 -14.97
N LYS A 82 7.65 -1.81 -15.02
CA LYS A 82 7.61 -0.55 -15.76
C LYS A 82 6.51 0.43 -15.29
N ALA A 83 6.17 0.44 -14.00
CA ALA A 83 5.36 1.51 -13.44
C ALA A 83 6.02 2.87 -13.71
N ALA A 84 5.23 3.87 -14.10
CA ALA A 84 5.74 5.22 -14.36
C ALA A 84 6.15 5.92 -13.06
N GLN A 85 5.44 5.66 -11.97
CA GLN A 85 5.72 6.22 -10.66
C GLN A 85 5.16 5.31 -9.57
N VAL A 86 5.92 5.12 -8.50
CA VAL A 86 5.46 4.46 -7.28
C VAL A 86 5.45 5.47 -6.15
N ILE A 87 4.29 5.64 -5.52
CA ILE A 87 4.09 6.59 -4.42
C ILE A 87 3.79 5.78 -3.16
N ILE A 88 4.41 6.13 -2.05
CA ILE A 88 4.10 5.58 -0.72
C ILE A 88 3.33 6.64 0.05
N ALA A 89 2.09 6.34 0.42
CA ALA A 89 1.26 7.25 1.23
C ALA A 89 0.32 6.49 2.16
N ASP A 90 0.12 7.05 3.32
CA ASP A 90 -0.92 6.68 4.27
C ASP A 90 -1.48 7.94 4.93
N SER A 91 -2.66 7.81 5.53
CA SER A 91 -3.25 8.82 6.42
C SER A 91 -3.25 8.26 7.84
N PRO A 92 -2.11 8.29 8.53
CA PRO A 92 -1.99 7.75 9.88
C PRO A 92 -2.81 8.56 10.87
N GLY A 93 -3.12 7.97 12.03
CA GLY A 93 -3.83 8.65 13.11
C GLY A 93 -3.09 9.86 13.68
N GLY A 94 -3.84 10.82 14.21
CA GLY A 94 -3.30 12.05 14.80
C GLY A 94 -3.19 13.22 13.83
N LEU A 95 -2.22 14.08 14.05
CA LEU A 95 -2.02 15.27 13.20
C LEU A 95 -1.52 14.87 11.81
N TYR A 96 -2.31 15.21 10.81
CA TYR A 96 -1.94 14.97 9.40
C TYR A 96 -1.26 16.24 8.85
N THR A 97 0.04 16.35 9.09
CA THR A 97 0.89 17.47 8.65
C THR A 97 2.17 16.92 7.99
N PRO A 98 2.84 17.70 7.12
CA PRO A 98 4.10 17.27 6.51
C PRO A 98 5.19 16.93 7.55
N ALA A 99 5.23 17.67 8.66
CA ALA A 99 6.19 17.42 9.74
C ALA A 99 5.90 16.11 10.48
N ALA A 100 4.62 15.80 10.76
CA ALA A 100 4.21 14.55 11.37
C ALA A 100 4.51 13.36 10.46
N LEU A 101 4.18 13.47 9.16
CA LEU A 101 4.46 12.45 8.15
C LEU A 101 5.96 12.17 8.04
N ARG A 102 6.82 13.21 8.02
CA ARG A 102 8.28 13.05 7.98
C ARG A 102 8.77 12.21 9.16
N GLY A 103 8.32 12.51 10.37
CA GLY A 103 8.70 11.76 11.56
C GLY A 103 8.18 10.32 11.54
N ILE A 104 6.99 10.06 11.02
CA ILE A 104 6.44 8.71 10.87
C ILE A 104 7.26 7.92 9.84
N TYR A 105 7.46 8.45 8.64
CA TYR A 105 8.22 7.78 7.58
C TYR A 105 9.64 7.44 8.02
N GLN A 106 10.31 8.37 8.72
CA GLN A 106 11.64 8.14 9.24
C GLN A 106 11.66 7.01 10.28
N THR A 107 10.75 7.06 11.27
CA THR A 107 10.71 6.07 12.36
C THR A 107 10.29 4.69 11.86
N CYS A 108 9.31 4.60 10.94
CA CYS A 108 8.83 3.33 10.39
C CYS A 108 9.74 2.75 9.30
N GLY A 109 10.86 3.39 8.96
CA GLY A 109 11.78 2.94 7.93
C GLY A 109 11.30 3.15 6.48
N MET A 110 10.20 3.87 6.28
CA MET A 110 9.66 4.13 4.93
C MET A 110 10.56 5.06 4.12
N GLN A 111 11.27 5.99 4.80
CA GLN A 111 12.24 6.85 4.13
C GLN A 111 13.34 6.02 3.47
N GLN A 112 13.95 5.11 4.21
CA GLN A 112 14.99 4.23 3.67
C GLN A 112 14.44 3.31 2.57
N ALA A 113 13.24 2.76 2.73
CA ALA A 113 12.60 1.94 1.71
C ALA A 113 12.39 2.72 0.40
N ALA A 114 11.95 3.97 0.49
CA ALA A 114 11.76 4.86 -0.66
C ALA A 114 13.08 5.21 -1.35
N GLU A 115 14.10 5.61 -0.58
CA GLU A 115 15.44 5.93 -1.08
C GLU A 115 16.08 4.76 -1.83
N GLN A 116 15.93 3.54 -1.30
CA GLN A 116 16.52 2.34 -1.90
C GLN A 116 15.78 1.86 -3.15
N SER A 117 14.45 2.04 -3.22
CA SER A 117 13.64 1.58 -4.35
C SER A 117 13.38 2.65 -5.41
N GLY A 118 13.65 3.92 -5.12
CA GLY A 118 13.27 5.05 -5.97
C GLY A 118 11.80 5.47 -5.87
N ALA A 119 11.03 4.90 -4.93
CA ALA A 119 9.66 5.30 -4.68
C ALA A 119 9.58 6.70 -4.04
N VAL A 120 8.47 7.38 -4.26
CA VAL A 120 8.26 8.75 -3.77
C VAL A 120 7.41 8.73 -2.50
N LEU A 121 7.89 9.33 -1.41
CA LEU A 121 7.08 9.55 -0.23
C LEU A 121 6.13 10.72 -0.41
N ASN A 122 4.88 10.55 -0.03
CA ASN A 122 3.91 11.63 -0.08
C ASN A 122 4.01 12.54 1.16
N PHE A 123 4.10 13.83 0.93
CA PHE A 123 4.01 14.87 1.97
C PHE A 123 2.85 15.86 1.71
N ASP A 124 2.09 15.65 0.65
CA ASP A 124 0.86 16.41 0.40
C ASP A 124 -0.23 15.96 1.38
N VAL A 125 -0.73 16.89 2.15
CA VAL A 125 -1.77 16.68 3.16
C VAL A 125 -3.14 17.15 2.67
N GLY A 126 -3.25 17.55 1.43
CA GLY A 126 -4.51 17.92 0.80
C GLY A 126 -5.39 16.70 0.54
N TYR A 127 -6.66 16.99 0.35
CA TYR A 127 -7.67 15.97 0.04
C TYR A 127 -8.67 16.48 -1.00
N ARG A 128 -9.41 15.56 -1.59
CA ARG A 128 -10.57 15.85 -2.41
C ARG A 128 -11.79 15.11 -1.86
N THR A 129 -12.91 15.81 -1.78
CA THR A 129 -14.19 15.19 -1.46
C THR A 129 -14.71 14.45 -2.68
N VAL A 130 -15.04 13.19 -2.53
CA VAL A 130 -15.67 12.33 -3.53
C VAL A 130 -17.04 11.88 -3.04
N SER A 131 -18.02 11.92 -3.94
CA SER A 131 -19.38 11.50 -3.64
C SER A 131 -19.64 10.07 -4.15
N ALA A 132 -20.27 9.27 -3.30
CA ALA A 132 -20.75 7.92 -3.63
C ALA A 132 -22.29 7.93 -3.61
N LYS A 133 -22.92 8.15 -4.77
CA LYS A 133 -24.37 8.34 -4.88
C LYS A 133 -25.19 7.14 -4.38
N ASP A 134 -24.66 5.93 -4.56
CA ASP A 134 -25.32 4.67 -4.20
C ASP A 134 -24.92 4.12 -2.83
N ALA A 135 -24.20 4.91 -2.04
CA ALA A 135 -23.78 4.48 -0.70
C ALA A 135 -24.92 4.55 0.31
N CYS A 136 -25.04 3.51 1.15
CA CYS A 136 -26.14 3.38 2.11
C CYS A 136 -26.04 4.33 3.30
N ILE A 137 -24.82 4.67 3.75
CA ILE A 137 -24.60 5.44 4.99
C ILE A 137 -23.84 6.73 4.69
N CYS A 138 -22.55 6.63 4.33
CA CYS A 138 -21.72 7.79 4.03
C CYS A 138 -21.72 8.06 2.53
N ARG A 139 -22.14 9.26 2.12
CA ARG A 139 -22.23 9.64 0.71
C ARG A 139 -21.09 10.50 0.22
N GLU A 140 -20.28 11.03 1.13
CA GLU A 140 -19.11 11.85 0.83
C GLU A 140 -17.90 11.36 1.63
N PHE A 141 -16.75 11.32 0.97
CA PHE A 141 -15.49 10.89 1.54
C PHE A 141 -14.39 11.87 1.17
N ASN A 142 -13.62 12.28 2.17
CA ASN A 142 -12.40 13.05 1.96
C ASN A 142 -11.24 12.10 1.72
N LEU A 143 -10.79 11.99 0.48
CA LEU A 143 -9.68 11.13 0.09
C LEU A 143 -8.43 11.99 -0.13
N ILE A 144 -7.31 11.59 0.47
CA ILE A 144 -6.02 12.26 0.27
C ILE A 144 -5.64 12.26 -1.22
N HIS A 145 -4.95 13.29 -1.66
CA HIS A 145 -4.61 13.46 -3.08
C HIS A 145 -3.93 12.23 -3.71
N PRO A 146 -2.97 11.53 -3.08
CA PRO A 146 -2.36 10.34 -3.68
C PRO A 146 -3.35 9.24 -4.04
N VAL A 147 -4.41 9.06 -3.24
CA VAL A 147 -5.47 8.07 -3.51
C VAL A 147 -6.26 8.44 -4.77
N VAL A 148 -6.56 9.74 -4.93
CA VAL A 148 -7.38 10.23 -6.06
C VAL A 148 -6.57 10.33 -7.35
N GLN A 149 -5.26 10.45 -7.24
CA GLN A 149 -4.36 10.66 -8.38
C GLN A 149 -3.75 9.36 -8.90
N ALA A 150 -3.80 8.28 -8.13
CA ALA A 150 -3.25 6.99 -8.53
C ALA A 150 -4.12 6.30 -9.58
N ASP A 151 -3.48 5.63 -10.54
CA ASP A 151 -4.16 4.74 -11.49
C ASP A 151 -4.48 3.38 -10.85
N LEU A 152 -3.61 2.93 -9.94
CA LEU A 152 -3.74 1.67 -9.20
C LEU A 152 -3.32 1.87 -7.74
N ILE A 153 -3.97 1.14 -6.84
CA ILE A 153 -3.68 1.18 -5.41
C ILE A 153 -3.40 -0.23 -4.90
N LEU A 154 -2.24 -0.41 -4.29
CA LEU A 154 -1.91 -1.60 -3.51
C LEU A 154 -2.07 -1.29 -2.02
N SER A 155 -3.11 -1.85 -1.41
CA SER A 155 -3.32 -1.73 0.04
C SER A 155 -2.50 -2.80 0.77
N VAL A 156 -1.47 -2.38 1.49
CA VAL A 156 -0.51 -3.25 2.18
C VAL A 156 -0.72 -3.11 3.69
N GLY A 157 -1.75 -3.78 4.17
CA GLY A 157 -2.12 -3.77 5.58
C GLY A 157 -1.12 -4.50 6.48
N LYS A 158 -1.33 -4.41 7.77
CA LYS A 158 -0.64 -5.19 8.80
C LYS A 158 -1.66 -6.06 9.51
N LEU A 159 -1.46 -7.39 9.46
CA LEU A 159 -2.29 -8.31 10.23
C LEU A 159 -1.97 -8.16 11.71
N LYS A 160 -2.91 -7.63 12.46
CA LYS A 160 -2.80 -7.36 13.90
C LYS A 160 -4.18 -7.23 14.52
N THR A 161 -4.26 -7.38 15.85
CA THR A 161 -5.45 -7.01 16.61
C THR A 161 -5.68 -5.51 16.57
N HIS A 162 -6.94 -5.10 16.71
CA HIS A 162 -7.34 -3.70 16.82
C HIS A 162 -8.05 -3.55 18.17
N CYS A 163 -7.49 -2.72 19.03
CA CYS A 163 -8.08 -2.36 20.33
C CYS A 163 -8.84 -1.05 20.21
#